data_c53e691d803925e3576a2db39090be1d
#
_entry.id   c53e691d803925e3576a2db39090be1d
#
_cell.length_a   1.000
_cell.length_b   1.000
_cell.length_c   1.000
_cell.angle_alpha   90.00
_cell.angle_beta   90.00
_cell.angle_gamma   90.00
#
_symmetry.space_group_name_H-M   'P 1'
#
loop_
_entity.id
_entity.type
_entity.pdbx_description
1 polymer ?
#
loop_
_entity_poly.entity_id
_entity_poly.type
_entity_poly.pdbx_seq_one_letter_code
_entity_poly.pdbx_strand_id
1 'polypeptide(L)'
;MSFLNRLFGKSDASQHNQGGTTMLNIGIVLGSTREGRVSPQVGEWVKELADKRGDANYEVIDIADYNLPLLGEAGQDASGAATWSEKIAQMDGFIFIVQEYNHSISASLKNALDYLRVEWNDKAAGIVSYGSVGGARATEHLRGVLSELSIAHVRVHPALSLFTDFENGTHFAPKDVQAQSVNDMIDQLLPWTEAMRSVRTKAGEVANN
;
A
#
# COMPACT_ATOMS: atom_id res chain seq x y z
N MET A 1 -15.70 -21.81 43.12
CA MET A 1 -14.88 -20.72 42.52
C MET A 1 -14.59 -21.09 41.10
N SER A 2 -15.07 -20.26 40.21
CA SER A 2 -15.36 -20.55 38.80
C SER A 2 -14.10 -20.67 37.92
N PHE A 3 -14.13 -21.63 37.01
CA PHE A 3 -13.14 -21.95 35.96
C PHE A 3 -12.86 -20.76 35.00
N LEU A 4 -13.69 -19.73 35.00
CA LEU A 4 -13.62 -18.56 34.09
C LEU A 4 -12.55 -17.52 34.46
N ASN A 5 -11.99 -17.54 35.68
CA ASN A 5 -10.97 -16.57 36.12
C ASN A 5 -9.53 -16.90 35.67
N ARG A 6 -9.31 -18.03 34.99
CA ARG A 6 -7.99 -18.42 34.45
C ARG A 6 -7.71 -17.97 33.01
N LEU A 7 -8.71 -17.48 32.30
CA LEU A 7 -8.58 -17.11 30.89
C LEU A 7 -8.27 -15.62 30.64
N PHE A 8 -8.35 -14.77 31.68
CA PHE A 8 -8.09 -13.34 31.57
C PHE A 8 -7.10 -12.84 32.62
N GLY A 9 -6.02 -13.59 32.81
CA GLY A 9 -4.88 -13.09 33.59
C GLY A 9 -4.31 -11.85 32.90
N LYS A 10 -4.37 -10.68 33.56
CA LYS A 10 -3.65 -9.48 33.15
C LYS A 10 -2.16 -9.86 33.08
N SER A 11 -1.61 -9.87 31.89
CA SER A 11 -0.16 -9.85 31.72
C SER A 11 0.32 -8.45 32.08
N ASP A 12 1.19 -8.37 33.09
CA ASP A 12 1.94 -7.16 33.39
C ASP A 12 2.67 -6.70 32.16
N ALA A 13 2.38 -5.47 31.74
CA ALA A 13 3.09 -4.81 30.63
C ALA A 13 4.55 -4.62 31.08
N SER A 14 5.43 -5.50 30.66
CA SER A 14 6.87 -5.31 30.74
C SER A 14 7.22 -4.03 29.96
N GLN A 15 7.94 -3.15 30.62
CA GLN A 15 8.46 -1.89 30.10
C GLN A 15 9.20 -2.15 28.78
N HIS A 16 8.59 -1.73 27.66
CA HIS A 16 9.27 -1.65 26.39
C HIS A 16 10.26 -0.47 26.47
N ASN A 17 11.53 -0.82 26.34
CA ASN A 17 12.65 0.09 26.16
C ASN A 17 12.34 1.05 25.00
N GLN A 18 12.13 2.34 25.26
CA GLN A 18 11.94 3.39 24.26
C GLN A 18 13.29 3.72 23.60
N GLY A 19 13.77 2.82 22.76
CA GLY A 19 14.63 3.22 21.65
C GLY A 19 13.75 4.01 20.69
N GLY A 20 14.11 5.26 20.38
CA GLY A 20 13.32 6.15 19.52
C GLY A 20 13.00 5.45 18.19
N THR A 21 11.78 4.96 18.05
CA THR A 21 11.30 4.37 16.80
C THR A 21 11.13 5.51 15.80
N THR A 22 11.96 5.51 14.76
CA THR A 22 11.75 6.40 13.60
C THR A 22 10.36 6.13 13.04
N MET A 23 9.61 7.22 12.72
CA MET A 23 8.29 7.09 12.12
C MET A 23 8.36 6.23 10.85
N LEU A 24 7.32 5.44 10.61
CA LEU A 24 7.19 4.63 9.39
C LEU A 24 6.99 5.54 8.17
N ASN A 25 7.61 5.20 7.05
CA ASN A 25 7.40 5.85 5.76
C ASN A 25 6.47 4.99 4.91
N ILE A 26 5.29 5.51 4.59
CA ILE A 26 4.25 4.82 3.83
C ILE A 26 4.06 5.48 2.47
N GLY A 27 4.35 4.74 1.39
CA GLY A 27 4.13 5.20 0.02
C GLY A 27 2.69 4.94 -0.45
N ILE A 28 1.97 5.98 -0.88
CA ILE A 28 0.65 5.88 -1.51
C ILE A 28 0.89 5.81 -3.03
N VAL A 29 0.89 4.61 -3.58
CA VAL A 29 1.28 4.35 -4.98
C VAL A 29 0.08 4.47 -5.91
N LEU A 30 0.11 5.42 -6.85
CA LEU A 30 -0.93 5.58 -7.86
C LEU A 30 -0.72 4.61 -9.01
N GLY A 31 -1.60 3.61 -9.15
CA GLY A 31 -1.47 2.50 -10.11
C GLY A 31 -1.85 2.83 -11.56
N SER A 32 -2.31 4.07 -11.87
CA SER A 32 -2.75 4.45 -13.23
C SER A 32 -1.87 5.54 -13.84
N THR A 33 -1.48 5.37 -15.08
CA THR A 33 -0.75 6.38 -15.86
C THR A 33 -1.60 6.98 -17.00
N ARG A 34 -2.87 6.55 -17.13
CA ARG A 34 -3.77 6.98 -18.22
C ARG A 34 -4.05 8.47 -18.13
N GLU A 35 -4.06 9.17 -19.25
CA GLU A 35 -4.55 10.55 -19.35
C GLU A 35 -6.00 10.64 -18.84
N GLY A 36 -6.33 11.69 -18.09
CA GLY A 36 -7.66 11.89 -17.48
C GLY A 36 -7.98 10.85 -16.39
N ARG A 37 -6.98 10.16 -15.81
CA ARG A 37 -7.16 9.25 -14.68
C ARG A 37 -7.68 9.97 -13.43
N VAL A 38 -8.43 9.25 -12.61
CA VAL A 38 -8.94 9.76 -11.33
C VAL A 38 -8.10 9.32 -10.12
N SER A 39 -7.09 8.47 -10.33
CA SER A 39 -6.22 7.97 -9.26
C SER A 39 -5.54 9.08 -8.44
N PRO A 40 -5.11 10.24 -8.99
CA PRO A 40 -4.59 11.33 -8.18
C PRO A 40 -5.61 11.87 -7.16
N GLN A 41 -6.88 12.04 -7.54
CA GLN A 41 -7.93 12.49 -6.63
C GLN A 41 -8.12 11.52 -5.46
N VAL A 42 -8.10 10.21 -5.75
CA VAL A 42 -8.22 9.16 -4.73
C VAL A 42 -6.97 9.14 -3.83
N GLY A 43 -5.78 9.23 -4.40
CA GLY A 43 -4.51 9.22 -3.66
C GLY A 43 -4.36 10.40 -2.72
N GLU A 44 -4.67 11.61 -3.18
CA GLU A 44 -4.64 12.81 -2.34
C GLU A 44 -5.66 12.74 -1.18
N TRP A 45 -6.88 12.27 -1.46
CA TRP A 45 -7.87 12.07 -0.40
C TRP A 45 -7.43 11.05 0.65
N VAL A 46 -6.83 9.93 0.23
CA VAL A 46 -6.25 8.94 1.15
C VAL A 46 -5.14 9.57 1.98
N LYS A 47 -4.26 10.38 1.34
CA LYS A 47 -3.20 11.10 2.03
C LYS A 47 -3.74 12.10 3.06
N GLU A 48 -4.75 12.88 2.70
CA GLU A 48 -5.40 13.83 3.63
C GLU A 48 -5.99 13.14 4.88
N LEU A 49 -6.57 11.95 4.72
CA LEU A 49 -7.07 11.15 5.84
C LEU A 49 -5.92 10.62 6.69
N ALA A 50 -4.89 10.11 6.05
CA ALA A 50 -3.71 9.53 6.70
C ALA A 50 -2.90 10.58 7.47
N ASP A 51 -2.66 11.76 6.88
CA ASP A 51 -1.92 12.85 7.52
C ASP A 51 -2.59 13.36 8.82
N LYS A 52 -3.94 13.38 8.85
CA LYS A 52 -4.69 13.76 10.06
C LYS A 52 -4.46 12.83 11.25
N ARG A 53 -3.97 11.61 11.00
CA ARG A 53 -3.66 10.62 12.04
C ARG A 53 -2.34 10.95 12.76
N GLY A 54 -1.33 11.45 12.04
CA GLY A 54 -0.02 11.81 12.59
C GLY A 54 0.79 10.61 13.11
N ASP A 55 0.48 9.39 12.66
CA ASP A 55 1.04 8.12 13.14
C ASP A 55 2.12 7.53 12.22
N ALA A 56 2.30 8.08 11.02
CA ALA A 56 3.36 7.76 10.06
C ALA A 56 3.63 8.95 9.12
N ASN A 57 4.67 8.87 8.31
CA ASN A 57 4.92 9.78 7.19
C ASN A 57 4.25 9.18 5.95
N TYR A 58 3.38 9.93 5.28
CA TYR A 58 2.66 9.49 4.09
C TYR A 58 3.08 10.30 2.88
N GLU A 59 3.46 9.63 1.79
CA GLU A 59 3.88 10.27 0.54
C GLU A 59 3.13 9.67 -0.65
N VAL A 60 2.58 10.52 -1.52
CA VAL A 60 2.00 10.06 -2.81
C VAL A 60 3.15 9.78 -3.78
N ILE A 61 3.13 8.60 -4.39
CA ILE A 61 4.11 8.15 -5.38
C ILE A 61 3.36 7.84 -6.68
N ASP A 62 3.48 8.71 -7.65
CA ASP A 62 2.83 8.52 -8.96
C ASP A 62 3.75 7.76 -9.91
N ILE A 63 3.37 6.56 -10.33
CA ILE A 63 4.18 5.76 -11.28
C ILE A 63 4.36 6.45 -12.64
N ALA A 64 3.50 7.41 -12.99
CA ALA A 64 3.65 8.19 -14.22
C ALA A 64 4.90 9.07 -14.24
N ASP A 65 5.40 9.50 -13.08
CA ASP A 65 6.56 10.39 -12.98
C ASP A 65 7.88 9.69 -13.32
N TYR A 66 7.88 8.36 -13.31
CA TYR A 66 9.08 7.55 -13.56
C TYR A 66 9.25 7.13 -15.01
N ASN A 67 8.26 7.36 -15.87
CA ASN A 67 8.34 7.04 -17.31
C ASN A 67 8.89 5.64 -17.60
N LEU A 68 8.39 4.63 -16.88
CA LEU A 68 8.86 3.25 -17.02
C LEU A 68 8.36 2.65 -18.34
N PRO A 69 9.25 2.37 -19.33
CA PRO A 69 8.85 1.64 -20.53
C PRO A 69 8.41 0.22 -20.18
N LEU A 70 7.85 -0.51 -21.13
CA LEU A 70 7.51 -1.91 -20.87
C LEU A 70 8.79 -2.70 -20.55
N LEU A 71 8.80 -3.42 -19.46
CA LEU A 71 9.97 -4.16 -18.97
C LEU A 71 10.49 -5.12 -20.05
N GLY A 72 11.79 -5.00 -20.38
CA GLY A 72 12.45 -5.81 -21.41
C GLY A 72 12.30 -5.28 -22.83
N GLU A 73 11.62 -4.17 -23.07
CA GLU A 73 11.52 -3.54 -24.38
C GLU A 73 12.86 -2.90 -24.77
N ALA A 74 13.46 -3.38 -25.88
CA ALA A 74 14.76 -2.91 -26.33
C ALA A 74 14.71 -1.48 -26.90
N GLY A 75 15.76 -0.69 -26.62
CA GLY A 75 15.93 0.66 -27.20
C GLY A 75 15.11 1.75 -26.52
N GLN A 76 14.42 1.45 -25.42
CA GLN A 76 13.70 2.44 -24.61
C GLN A 76 14.61 3.04 -23.53
N ASP A 77 14.35 4.29 -23.17
CA ASP A 77 15.00 4.95 -22.04
C ASP A 77 14.38 4.48 -20.71
N ALA A 78 15.10 3.64 -20.00
CA ALA A 78 14.72 3.14 -18.68
C ALA A 78 15.39 3.92 -17.53
N SER A 79 15.83 5.17 -17.75
CA SER A 79 16.51 5.97 -16.71
C SER A 79 15.67 6.18 -15.46
N GLY A 80 14.34 6.21 -15.58
CA GLY A 80 13.42 6.26 -14.45
C GLY A 80 13.44 5.04 -13.53
N ALA A 81 13.95 3.90 -14.00
CA ALA A 81 13.96 2.67 -13.21
C ALA A 81 14.85 2.77 -11.96
N ALA A 82 16.01 3.43 -12.05
CA ALA A 82 16.89 3.65 -10.90
C ALA A 82 16.22 4.54 -9.83
N THR A 83 15.62 5.65 -10.25
CA THR A 83 14.88 6.56 -9.36
C THR A 83 13.66 5.86 -8.73
N TRP A 84 12.98 4.99 -9.50
CA TRP A 84 11.89 4.15 -9.01
C TRP A 84 12.38 3.20 -7.91
N SER A 85 13.48 2.48 -8.15
CA SER A 85 14.12 1.58 -7.18
C SER A 85 14.47 2.32 -5.88
N GLU A 86 15.17 3.45 -5.99
CA GLU A 86 15.56 4.28 -4.85
C GLU A 86 14.34 4.76 -4.03
N LYS A 87 13.26 5.20 -4.71
CA LYS A 87 12.04 5.65 -4.04
C LYS A 87 11.37 4.52 -3.28
N ILE A 88 11.20 3.35 -3.90
CA ILE A 88 10.54 2.21 -3.27
C ILE A 88 11.38 1.64 -2.12
N ALA A 89 12.70 1.64 -2.24
CA ALA A 89 13.60 1.19 -1.18
C ALA A 89 13.44 2.00 0.12
N GLN A 90 13.14 3.30 0.03
CA GLN A 90 12.98 4.21 1.18
C GLN A 90 11.69 3.98 1.99
N MET A 91 10.70 3.29 1.43
CA MET A 91 9.40 3.07 2.06
C MET A 91 9.43 1.84 2.97
N ASP A 92 8.73 1.92 4.10
CA ASP A 92 8.52 0.80 5.03
C ASP A 92 7.30 -0.03 4.65
N GLY A 93 6.29 0.60 4.05
CA GLY A 93 5.05 -0.02 3.61
C GLY A 93 4.34 0.80 2.54
N PHE A 94 3.23 0.28 2.03
CA PHE A 94 2.53 0.87 0.89
C PHE A 94 1.01 0.90 1.06
N ILE A 95 0.36 1.88 0.40
CA ILE A 95 -1.06 1.88 0.08
C ILE A 95 -1.17 1.97 -1.43
N PHE A 96 -1.62 0.90 -2.08
CA PHE A 96 -1.81 0.88 -3.53
C PHE A 96 -3.19 1.43 -3.91
N ILE A 97 -3.22 2.48 -4.75
CA ILE A 97 -4.45 3.00 -5.37
C ILE A 97 -4.67 2.27 -6.69
N VAL A 98 -5.68 1.40 -6.73
CA VAL A 98 -5.84 0.39 -7.78
C VAL A 98 -7.15 0.58 -8.53
N GLN A 99 -7.05 0.91 -9.81
CA GLN A 99 -8.17 0.87 -10.75
C GLN A 99 -8.37 -0.53 -11.31
N GLU A 100 -9.63 -0.89 -11.54
CA GLU A 100 -9.94 -2.13 -12.24
C GLU A 100 -10.13 -1.88 -13.73
N TYR A 101 -9.31 -2.53 -14.55
CA TYR A 101 -9.47 -2.62 -16.00
C TYR A 101 -9.63 -4.08 -16.41
N ASN A 102 -10.76 -4.39 -17.11
CA ASN A 102 -10.99 -5.72 -17.64
C ASN A 102 -10.69 -6.83 -16.63
N HIS A 103 -11.26 -6.71 -15.43
CA HIS A 103 -11.18 -7.72 -14.37
C HIS A 103 -9.82 -7.82 -13.64
N SER A 104 -8.87 -6.91 -13.88
CA SER A 104 -7.52 -6.97 -13.33
C SER A 104 -6.95 -5.58 -13.00
N ILE A 105 -5.72 -5.56 -12.49
CA ILE A 105 -4.91 -4.34 -12.32
C ILE A 105 -4.50 -3.79 -13.70
N SER A 106 -4.07 -2.51 -13.73
CA SER A 106 -3.53 -1.92 -14.95
C SER A 106 -2.19 -2.54 -15.35
N ALA A 107 -1.91 -2.55 -16.65
CA ALA A 107 -0.61 -2.95 -17.17
C ALA A 107 0.52 -2.07 -16.61
N SER A 108 0.27 -0.76 -16.41
CA SER A 108 1.26 0.17 -15.84
C SER A 108 1.63 -0.19 -14.40
N LEU A 109 0.66 -0.55 -13.55
CA LEU A 109 0.96 -1.00 -12.19
C LEU A 109 1.74 -2.32 -12.19
N LYS A 110 1.29 -3.28 -13.00
CA LYS A 110 1.99 -4.57 -13.10
C LYS A 110 3.42 -4.38 -13.59
N ASN A 111 3.64 -3.55 -14.60
CA ASN A 111 4.96 -3.21 -15.12
C ASN A 111 5.85 -2.57 -14.04
N ALA A 112 5.35 -1.59 -13.29
CA ALA A 112 6.10 -0.93 -12.23
C ALA A 112 6.49 -1.90 -11.08
N LEU A 113 5.62 -2.86 -10.75
CA LEU A 113 5.92 -3.91 -9.78
C LEU A 113 7.02 -4.84 -10.29
N ASP A 114 6.98 -5.23 -11.57
CA ASP A 114 7.92 -6.18 -12.18
C ASP A 114 9.33 -5.61 -12.38
N TYR A 115 9.50 -4.28 -12.38
CA TYR A 115 10.82 -3.64 -12.45
C TYR A 115 11.70 -3.93 -11.25
N LEU A 116 11.12 -4.25 -10.11
CA LEU A 116 11.81 -4.39 -8.84
C LEU A 116 11.48 -5.73 -8.17
N ARG A 117 12.37 -6.20 -7.29
CA ARG A 117 12.14 -7.39 -6.49
C ARG A 117 12.52 -7.18 -5.02
N VAL A 118 13.79 -6.93 -4.76
CA VAL A 118 14.33 -6.86 -3.39
C VAL A 118 13.81 -5.64 -2.64
N GLU A 119 13.51 -4.56 -3.34
CA GLU A 119 12.97 -3.32 -2.79
C GLU A 119 11.55 -3.50 -2.22
N TRP A 120 10.82 -4.51 -2.71
CA TRP A 120 9.49 -4.88 -2.23
C TRP A 120 9.52 -5.82 -1.02
N ASN A 121 10.54 -6.67 -0.92
CA ASN A 121 10.55 -7.80 0.00
C ASN A 121 10.38 -7.38 1.46
N ASP A 122 9.59 -8.19 2.17
CA ASP A 122 9.35 -8.06 3.61
C ASP A 122 8.80 -6.69 4.02
N LYS A 123 7.93 -6.12 3.19
CA LYS A 123 7.15 -4.91 3.48
C LYS A 123 5.67 -5.25 3.63
N ALA A 124 4.86 -4.29 4.08
CA ALA A 124 3.42 -4.47 4.19
C ALA A 124 2.65 -3.56 3.23
N ALA A 125 1.43 -3.96 2.85
CA ALA A 125 0.59 -3.18 1.95
C ALA A 125 -0.89 -3.17 2.35
N GLY A 126 -1.52 -1.99 2.23
CA GLY A 126 -2.95 -1.79 2.10
C GLY A 126 -3.33 -1.57 0.63
N ILE A 127 -4.59 -1.75 0.30
CA ILE A 127 -5.12 -1.55 -1.06
C ILE A 127 -6.37 -0.69 -0.96
N VAL A 128 -6.43 0.37 -1.75
CA VAL A 128 -7.64 1.16 -2.01
C VAL A 128 -7.97 0.98 -3.47
N SER A 129 -9.09 0.33 -3.76
CA SER A 129 -9.44 0.01 -5.15
C SER A 129 -10.67 0.76 -5.63
N TYR A 130 -10.80 0.97 -6.94
CA TYR A 130 -11.98 1.55 -7.54
C TYR A 130 -12.33 0.91 -8.89
N GLY A 131 -13.61 0.88 -9.19
CA GLY A 131 -14.15 0.28 -10.40
C GLY A 131 -15.67 0.16 -10.36
N SER A 132 -16.29 -0.44 -11.37
CA SER A 132 -17.74 -0.66 -11.40
C SER A 132 -18.24 -1.53 -10.25
N VAL A 133 -17.41 -2.46 -9.79
CA VAL A 133 -17.66 -3.33 -8.61
C VAL A 133 -16.64 -3.03 -7.50
N GLY A 134 -16.26 -1.76 -7.33
CA GLY A 134 -15.30 -1.33 -6.31
C GLY A 134 -13.86 -1.77 -6.56
N GLY A 135 -13.52 -2.32 -7.72
CA GLY A 135 -12.17 -2.83 -8.02
C GLY A 135 -11.81 -4.14 -7.32
N ALA A 136 -12.81 -4.90 -6.85
CA ALA A 136 -12.61 -6.10 -6.04
C ALA A 136 -11.79 -7.18 -6.77
N ARG A 137 -12.00 -7.37 -8.07
CA ARG A 137 -11.30 -8.38 -8.86
C ARG A 137 -9.83 -7.99 -9.10
N ALA A 138 -9.57 -6.71 -9.35
CA ALA A 138 -8.21 -6.19 -9.46
C ALA A 138 -7.46 -6.33 -8.12
N THR A 139 -8.15 -6.13 -6.99
CA THR A 139 -7.58 -6.34 -5.66
C THR A 139 -7.15 -7.78 -5.45
N GLU A 140 -7.99 -8.77 -5.81
CA GLU A 140 -7.63 -10.18 -5.66
C GLU A 140 -6.46 -10.59 -6.58
N HIS A 141 -6.39 -10.08 -7.80
CA HIS A 141 -5.22 -10.29 -8.67
C HIS A 141 -3.96 -9.65 -8.09
N LEU A 142 -4.06 -8.42 -7.56
CA LEU A 142 -2.91 -7.76 -6.93
C LEU A 142 -2.41 -8.53 -5.71
N ARG A 143 -3.29 -9.09 -4.88
CA ARG A 143 -2.90 -9.89 -3.71
C ARG A 143 -1.95 -11.04 -4.08
N GLY A 144 -2.22 -11.75 -5.18
CA GLY A 144 -1.34 -12.80 -5.70
C GLY A 144 0.04 -12.27 -6.10
N VAL A 145 0.09 -11.11 -6.77
CA VAL A 145 1.36 -10.45 -7.14
C VAL A 145 2.14 -10.01 -5.91
N LEU A 146 1.47 -9.38 -4.93
CA LEU A 146 2.10 -8.94 -3.69
C LEU A 146 2.68 -10.12 -2.89
N SER A 147 1.98 -11.25 -2.86
CA SER A 147 2.46 -12.48 -2.21
C SER A 147 3.75 -13.00 -2.86
N GLU A 148 3.85 -12.98 -4.20
CA GLU A 148 5.08 -13.38 -4.92
C GLU A 148 6.25 -12.43 -4.62
N LEU A 149 5.97 -11.14 -4.40
CA LEU A 149 6.97 -10.13 -4.03
C LEU A 149 7.28 -10.10 -2.52
N SER A 150 6.81 -11.08 -1.75
CA SER A 150 6.96 -11.15 -0.30
C SER A 150 6.42 -9.92 0.43
N ILE A 151 5.36 -9.30 -0.09
CA ILE A 151 4.65 -8.19 0.55
C ILE A 151 3.46 -8.73 1.34
N ALA A 152 3.44 -8.49 2.64
CA ALA A 152 2.31 -8.84 3.50
C ALA A 152 1.15 -7.85 3.30
N HIS A 153 0.02 -8.30 2.77
CA HIS A 153 -1.13 -7.41 2.54
C HIS A 153 -2.22 -7.59 3.60
N VAL A 154 -2.84 -6.49 4.02
CA VAL A 154 -3.91 -6.51 5.03
C VAL A 154 -5.26 -6.89 4.43
N ARG A 155 -6.18 -7.38 5.29
CA ARG A 155 -7.50 -7.85 4.85
C ARG A 155 -8.43 -6.72 4.42
N VAL A 156 -8.52 -5.66 5.22
CA VAL A 156 -9.41 -4.53 4.93
C VAL A 156 -8.91 -3.79 3.70
N HIS A 157 -9.81 -3.59 2.72
CA HIS A 157 -9.52 -2.77 1.56
C HIS A 157 -10.74 -1.89 1.24
N PRO A 158 -10.62 -0.58 1.24
CA PRO A 158 -11.65 0.33 0.75
C PRO A 158 -11.93 0.06 -0.73
N ALA A 159 -13.21 -0.20 -1.06
CA ALA A 159 -13.67 -0.52 -2.41
C ALA A 159 -14.62 0.59 -2.91
N LEU A 160 -14.11 1.47 -3.78
CA LEU A 160 -14.82 2.67 -4.23
C LEU A 160 -15.56 2.36 -5.53
N SER A 161 -16.89 2.51 -5.51
CA SER A 161 -17.73 2.27 -6.68
C SER A 161 -17.79 3.51 -7.59
N LEU A 162 -17.52 3.33 -8.89
CA LEU A 162 -17.70 4.39 -9.89
C LEU A 162 -19.13 4.95 -9.94
N PHE A 163 -20.12 4.23 -9.39
CA PHE A 163 -21.53 4.63 -9.41
C PHE A 163 -21.95 5.42 -8.17
N THR A 164 -21.22 5.30 -7.06
CA THR A 164 -21.63 5.88 -5.78
C THR A 164 -20.58 6.77 -5.14
N ASP A 165 -19.33 6.65 -5.51
CA ASP A 165 -18.21 7.41 -4.95
C ASP A 165 -17.57 8.34 -5.99
N PHE A 166 -18.19 8.44 -7.17
CA PHE A 166 -17.77 9.35 -8.26
C PHE A 166 -18.99 9.99 -8.93
N GLU A 167 -18.89 11.28 -9.23
CA GLU A 167 -19.82 11.99 -10.08
C GLU A 167 -19.39 11.91 -11.55
N ASN A 168 -20.28 11.44 -12.41
CA ASN A 168 -20.03 11.24 -13.85
C ASN A 168 -18.78 10.36 -14.14
N GLY A 169 -18.36 9.54 -13.20
CA GLY A 169 -17.19 8.65 -13.35
C GLY A 169 -15.83 9.35 -13.40
N THR A 170 -15.78 10.68 -13.20
CA THR A 170 -14.55 11.48 -13.35
C THR A 170 -14.24 12.39 -12.18
N HIS A 171 -15.23 12.75 -11.39
CA HIS A 171 -15.05 13.56 -10.19
C HIS A 171 -15.22 12.67 -8.96
N PHE A 172 -14.20 12.58 -8.14
CA PHE A 172 -14.23 11.75 -6.93
C PHE A 172 -15.02 12.46 -5.81
N ALA A 173 -16.06 11.81 -5.34
CA ALA A 173 -16.97 12.30 -4.30
C ALA A 173 -17.34 11.14 -3.36
N PRO A 174 -16.41 10.68 -2.50
CA PRO A 174 -16.61 9.51 -1.67
C PRO A 174 -17.68 9.74 -0.59
N LYS A 175 -18.39 8.68 -0.21
CA LYS A 175 -19.28 8.68 0.94
C LYS A 175 -18.47 8.60 2.24
N ASP A 176 -19.03 9.13 3.34
CA ASP A 176 -18.39 9.16 4.67
C ASP A 176 -17.90 7.79 5.14
N VAL A 177 -18.63 6.70 4.83
CA VAL A 177 -18.27 5.33 5.17
C VAL A 177 -16.92 4.92 4.58
N GLN A 178 -16.53 5.50 3.45
CA GLN A 178 -15.25 5.18 2.81
C GLN A 178 -14.06 5.74 3.61
N ALA A 179 -14.21 6.89 4.26
CA ALA A 179 -13.17 7.44 5.13
C ALA A 179 -12.91 6.53 6.34
N GLN A 180 -13.96 5.96 6.92
CA GLN A 180 -13.80 4.98 8.01
C GLN A 180 -13.08 3.72 7.50
N SER A 181 -13.45 3.21 6.32
CA SER A 181 -12.79 2.04 5.72
C SER A 181 -11.29 2.26 5.45
N VAL A 182 -10.89 3.48 5.04
CA VAL A 182 -9.46 3.84 4.92
C VAL A 182 -8.76 3.80 6.27
N ASN A 183 -9.37 4.38 7.31
CA ASN A 183 -8.79 4.33 8.66
C ASN A 183 -8.66 2.89 9.18
N ASP A 184 -9.69 2.05 9.00
CA ASP A 184 -9.66 0.64 9.41
C ASP A 184 -8.54 -0.15 8.67
N MET A 185 -8.29 0.19 7.40
CA MET A 185 -7.18 -0.38 6.63
C MET A 185 -5.83 0.07 7.22
N ILE A 186 -5.65 1.36 7.51
CA ILE A 186 -4.41 1.90 8.08
C ILE A 186 -4.15 1.31 9.46
N ASP A 187 -5.19 1.10 10.29
CA ASP A 187 -5.09 0.46 11.60
C ASP A 187 -4.53 -0.97 11.52
N GLN A 188 -4.80 -1.68 10.42
CA GLN A 188 -4.18 -2.98 10.15
C GLN A 188 -2.78 -2.83 9.54
N LEU A 189 -2.58 -1.84 8.67
CA LEU A 189 -1.34 -1.68 7.91
C LEU A 189 -0.14 -1.34 8.80
N LEU A 190 -0.28 -0.38 9.71
CA LEU A 190 0.86 0.10 10.50
C LEU A 190 1.48 -0.96 11.40
N PRO A 191 0.71 -1.76 12.18
CA PRO A 191 1.28 -2.86 12.96
C PRO A 191 1.97 -3.93 12.09
N TRP A 192 1.42 -4.22 10.91
CA TRP A 192 2.05 -5.16 9.97
C TRP A 192 3.34 -4.59 9.39
N THR A 193 3.35 -3.29 9.04
CA THR A 193 4.55 -2.61 8.56
C THR A 193 5.68 -2.65 9.60
N GLU A 194 5.36 -2.40 10.87
CA GLU A 194 6.33 -2.49 11.96
C GLU A 194 6.87 -3.91 12.14
N ALA A 195 5.99 -4.91 12.08
CA ALA A 195 6.40 -6.32 12.16
C ALA A 195 7.34 -6.70 11.00
N MET A 196 7.00 -6.28 9.77
CA MET A 196 7.83 -6.55 8.59
C MET A 196 9.16 -5.78 8.64
N ARG A 197 9.18 -4.55 9.17
CA ARG A 197 10.43 -3.82 9.45
C ARG A 197 11.35 -4.61 10.40
N SER A 198 10.78 -5.23 11.41
CA SER A 198 11.54 -6.10 12.33
C SER A 198 12.11 -7.34 11.62
N VAL A 199 11.40 -7.92 10.65
CA VAL A 199 11.88 -9.04 9.83
C VAL A 199 13.09 -8.59 9.00
N ARG A 200 12.99 -7.46 8.29
CA ARG A 200 14.10 -6.92 7.47
C ARG A 200 15.36 -6.64 8.30
N THR A 201 15.20 -6.05 9.49
CA THR A 201 16.33 -5.73 10.38
C THR A 201 17.06 -6.99 10.80
N LYS A 202 16.34 -8.03 11.24
CA LYS A 202 16.93 -9.31 11.65
C LYS A 202 17.63 -10.04 10.48
N ALA A 203 17.03 -9.99 9.28
CA ALA A 203 17.66 -10.59 8.10
C ALA A 203 18.98 -9.89 7.75
N GLY A 204 19.05 -8.57 7.86
CA GLY A 204 20.29 -7.79 7.66
C GLY A 204 21.38 -8.12 8.70
N GLU A 205 21.01 -8.35 9.96
CA GLU A 205 21.95 -8.76 11.01
C GLU A 205 22.55 -10.15 10.76
N VAL A 206 21.74 -11.10 10.27
CA VAL A 206 22.19 -12.47 9.95
C VAL A 206 23.12 -12.47 8.74
N ALA A 207 22.88 -11.62 7.74
CA ALA A 207 23.70 -11.54 6.52
C ALA A 207 25.10 -10.92 6.78
N ASN A 208 25.26 -10.16 7.88
CA ASN A 208 26.52 -9.48 8.24
C ASN A 208 27.38 -10.24 9.26
N ASN A 209 26.94 -11.41 9.73
CA ASN A 209 27.66 -12.32 10.62
C ASN A 209 28.13 -13.57 9.86
#